data_ab13880b13f50280d0c6ad2930cce47b
#
_entry.id   ab13880b13f50280d0c6ad2930cce47b
#
_cell.length_a   1.000
_cell.length_b   1.000
_cell.length_c   1.000
_cell.angle_alpha   90.00
_cell.angle_beta   90.00
_cell.angle_gamma   90.00
#
_symmetry.space_group_name_H-M   'P 1'
#
loop_
_entity.id
_entity.type
_entity.pdbx_description
1 polymer ?
#
loop_
_entity_poly.entity_id
_entity_poly.type
_entity_poly.pdbx_seq_one_letter_code
_entity_poly.pdbx_strand_id
1 'polypeptide(L)'
;MSSTTAFTRRGFLTTSAAVGGAIAASPLLAACGNSAGKGGASTKQGIQAVLPTFKALTNGAAPDFPSVSGANGALTNPAFLKYPTTLPKTVTGQVGSGGTYTGVAPSWNPIPPASNSYYEAVNKALGATFKSQPGNGNNYSTIIPPLIAANKLPDWLQVPGWMVSTFNIGGLVGTKLADLTPYLGGDAVLEYPNLAAIPTGGWQCGVWNNRLYGIPCHTDGIGTAGAIFYRKDLLDAKGITPAVKTAADFKALGQELNDPKGGVWAFEDSRVYLYQVFKVPLGGWYLDGGKVKTAYDHPQLLECLDYCAQLAKAGLVHPDSLAGVQASNPSRFTAGKVVIEGGGLGAWNDGDAKSGIAGKPGYRRQAFPLFSHDGSTPTVGLTGSSGWVSYLNKDLSPDQIKECLRIANYFAAPFGSYEYNLINFGVEGVHYTMGPDGPVRTDEGSNTAADNIYNFFASAQQQIYNAGYPDVTKANAEWYADTVKYAVPQLFRNLNITVPDQYSKIAAGTEVARGKQPMSHYQEAVATWKSAGGDALTTWYQQNVVDKGLS
;
A
#
# COMPACT_ATOMS: atom_id res chain seq x y z
N MET A 1 53.06 -6.53 9.85
CA MET A 1 53.14 -6.70 8.39
C MET A 1 51.87 -7.43 7.98
N SER A 2 50.89 -6.68 7.52
CA SER A 2 49.56 -7.16 7.14
C SER A 2 49.32 -6.71 5.70
N SER A 3 49.19 -7.69 4.80
CA SER A 3 48.95 -7.45 3.39
C SER A 3 47.44 -7.42 3.10
N THR A 4 46.91 -6.27 2.80
CA THR A 4 45.59 -6.04 2.26
C THR A 4 45.58 -6.34 0.76
N THR A 5 44.82 -7.33 0.33
CA THR A 5 44.58 -7.61 -1.10
C THR A 5 43.26 -6.93 -1.50
N ALA A 6 43.37 -5.95 -2.36
CA ALA A 6 42.24 -5.26 -2.99
C ALA A 6 41.69 -6.12 -4.16
N PHE A 7 40.41 -6.42 -4.15
CA PHE A 7 39.72 -7.03 -5.30
C PHE A 7 39.30 -5.96 -6.31
N THR A 8 39.90 -5.99 -7.48
CA THR A 8 39.58 -5.13 -8.63
C THR A 8 38.44 -5.72 -9.45
N ARG A 9 37.46 -4.85 -9.78
CA ARG A 9 36.37 -5.09 -10.74
C ARG A 9 36.89 -5.21 -12.16
N ARG A 10 37.35 -6.38 -12.63
CA ARG A 10 37.49 -6.71 -14.04
C ARG A 10 37.69 -8.22 -14.19
N GLY A 11 36.64 -8.93 -14.66
CA GLY A 11 36.79 -10.34 -15.01
C GLY A 11 35.49 -11.13 -15.04
N PHE A 12 34.47 -10.63 -15.76
CA PHE A 12 33.33 -11.50 -16.12
C PHE A 12 32.72 -11.06 -17.46
N LEU A 13 33.54 -11.19 -18.52
CA LEU A 13 33.06 -11.16 -19.88
C LEU A 13 34.06 -12.03 -20.67
N THR A 14 33.67 -13.23 -20.98
CA THR A 14 33.98 -14.03 -22.16
C THR A 14 33.71 -15.50 -21.87
N THR A 15 32.60 -15.97 -22.40
CA THR A 15 32.50 -17.25 -23.14
C THR A 15 31.04 -17.44 -23.53
N SER A 16 30.70 -16.96 -24.74
CA SER A 16 29.48 -17.37 -25.43
C SER A 16 29.93 -18.16 -26.65
N ALA A 17 29.92 -19.47 -26.53
CA ALA A 17 30.04 -20.35 -27.69
C ALA A 17 28.62 -20.71 -28.18
N ALA A 18 28.37 -20.41 -29.44
CA ALA A 18 27.16 -20.74 -30.16
C ALA A 18 26.98 -22.26 -30.28
N VAL A 19 25.77 -22.74 -29.88
CA VAL A 19 25.24 -24.01 -30.36
C VAL A 19 23.85 -23.72 -30.88
N GLY A 20 23.73 -23.70 -32.22
CA GLY A 20 22.47 -23.71 -32.92
C GLY A 20 21.81 -25.07 -32.74
N GLY A 21 20.63 -25.10 -32.15
CA GLY A 21 19.75 -26.26 -32.07
C GLY A 21 18.33 -25.83 -32.36
N ALA A 22 17.78 -26.32 -33.46
CA ALA A 22 16.39 -26.15 -33.84
C ALA A 22 15.49 -26.69 -32.72
N ILE A 23 14.75 -25.80 -32.03
CA ILE A 23 13.73 -26.21 -31.08
C ILE A 23 12.41 -26.38 -31.85
N ALA A 24 12.05 -27.64 -32.05
CA ALA A 24 10.72 -28.03 -32.46
C ALA A 24 9.73 -27.51 -31.41
N ALA A 25 8.71 -26.78 -31.86
CA ALA A 25 7.59 -26.36 -31.05
C ALA A 25 6.83 -27.59 -30.51
N SER A 26 7.15 -27.96 -29.28
CA SER A 26 6.33 -28.95 -28.56
C SER A 26 5.27 -28.23 -27.74
N PRO A 27 4.05 -28.73 -27.65
CA PRO A 27 2.98 -28.11 -26.86
C PRO A 27 3.17 -28.45 -25.38
N LEU A 28 4.06 -27.72 -24.70
CA LEU A 28 4.29 -27.81 -23.25
C LEU A 28 3.34 -26.93 -22.42
N LEU A 29 2.33 -26.33 -23.05
CA LEU A 29 1.30 -25.53 -22.38
C LEU A 29 0.16 -26.36 -21.72
N ALA A 30 0.20 -27.69 -21.81
CA ALA A 30 -0.87 -28.55 -21.26
C ALA A 30 -0.50 -29.23 -19.93
N ALA A 31 0.71 -29.05 -19.36
CA ALA A 31 1.15 -29.80 -18.19
C ALA A 31 1.27 -29.00 -16.88
N CYS A 32 0.97 -27.69 -16.86
CA CYS A 32 0.90 -26.89 -15.61
C CYS A 32 -0.52 -26.69 -15.08
N GLY A 33 -1.47 -27.47 -15.51
CA GLY A 33 -2.80 -27.51 -14.93
C GLY A 33 -2.95 -28.71 -14.00
N ASN A 34 -2.69 -28.54 -12.69
CA ASN A 34 -3.30 -29.28 -11.58
C ASN A 34 -2.33 -29.48 -10.40
N SER A 35 -1.96 -28.37 -9.77
CA SER A 35 -1.64 -28.42 -8.35
C SER A 35 -2.14 -27.16 -7.61
N ALA A 36 -3.21 -26.54 -8.10
CA ALA A 36 -4.06 -25.71 -7.26
C ALA A 36 -4.72 -26.64 -6.23
N GLY A 37 -4.52 -26.40 -4.95
CA GLY A 37 -5.25 -27.08 -3.89
C GLY A 37 -6.75 -27.12 -4.25
N LYS A 38 -7.50 -28.11 -3.78
CA LYS A 38 -8.89 -28.50 -4.14
C LYS A 38 -9.97 -27.39 -4.15
N GLY A 39 -9.67 -26.19 -4.64
CA GLY A 39 -10.61 -25.12 -4.92
C GLY A 39 -10.71 -24.94 -6.43
N GLY A 40 -11.92 -24.92 -6.99
CA GLY A 40 -12.17 -24.59 -8.40
C GLY A 40 -11.63 -23.19 -8.74
N ALA A 41 -11.43 -22.91 -10.03
CA ALA A 41 -11.02 -21.59 -10.49
C ALA A 41 -11.91 -20.48 -9.87
N SER A 42 -11.32 -19.36 -9.51
CA SER A 42 -12.06 -18.21 -8.96
C SER A 42 -13.20 -17.78 -9.89
N THR A 43 -14.35 -17.47 -9.31
CA THR A 43 -15.49 -16.88 -10.00
C THR A 43 -16.00 -15.69 -9.20
N LYS A 44 -16.60 -14.70 -9.86
CA LYS A 44 -17.15 -13.52 -9.18
C LYS A 44 -18.18 -13.92 -8.11
N GLN A 45 -19.08 -14.85 -8.46
CA GLN A 45 -20.09 -15.36 -7.52
C GLN A 45 -19.45 -16.13 -6.35
N GLY A 46 -18.44 -16.98 -6.63
CA GLY A 46 -17.74 -17.73 -5.58
C GLY A 46 -16.96 -16.82 -4.63
N ILE A 47 -16.34 -15.77 -5.15
CA ILE A 47 -15.69 -14.75 -4.30
C ILE A 47 -16.73 -14.06 -3.41
N GLN A 48 -17.84 -13.58 -3.97
CA GLN A 48 -18.89 -12.91 -3.21
C GLN A 48 -19.51 -13.80 -2.12
N ALA A 49 -19.67 -15.08 -2.39
CA ALA A 49 -20.29 -16.03 -1.46
C ALA A 49 -19.48 -16.29 -0.18
N VAL A 50 -18.17 -15.99 -0.19
CA VAL A 50 -17.29 -16.23 0.97
C VAL A 50 -16.89 -14.96 1.71
N LEU A 51 -17.32 -13.78 1.22
CA LEU A 51 -16.98 -12.51 1.87
C LEU A 51 -17.69 -12.38 3.22
N PRO A 52 -16.96 -11.92 4.25
CA PRO A 52 -17.54 -11.57 5.54
C PRO A 52 -18.61 -10.49 5.44
N THR A 53 -19.68 -10.63 6.21
CA THR A 53 -20.72 -9.61 6.34
C THR A 53 -20.16 -8.39 7.05
N PHE A 54 -20.21 -7.23 6.37
CA PHE A 54 -19.79 -5.97 6.99
C PHE A 54 -20.82 -5.50 8.03
N LYS A 55 -20.33 -5.14 9.22
CA LYS A 55 -21.13 -4.53 10.26
C LYS A 55 -20.32 -3.44 10.97
N ALA A 56 -20.75 -2.19 10.81
CA ALA A 56 -20.10 -1.07 11.49
C ALA A 56 -20.16 -1.20 13.01
N LEU A 57 -19.09 -0.78 13.70
CA LEU A 57 -19.06 -0.71 15.15
C LEU A 57 -19.97 0.44 15.65
N THR A 58 -20.65 0.19 16.75
CA THR A 58 -21.54 1.18 17.42
C THR A 58 -20.96 1.71 18.73
N ASN A 59 -19.88 1.11 19.22
CA ASN A 59 -19.25 1.41 20.52
C ASN A 59 -17.81 1.97 20.37
N GLY A 60 -17.43 2.40 19.17
CA GLY A 60 -16.15 3.10 18.93
C GLY A 60 -16.24 4.60 19.22
N ALA A 61 -15.11 5.28 19.19
CA ALA A 61 -15.07 6.74 19.21
C ALA A 61 -15.76 7.31 17.95
N ALA A 62 -16.58 8.34 18.12
CA ALA A 62 -17.23 9.01 16.99
C ALA A 62 -16.22 9.90 16.25
N PRO A 63 -16.03 9.73 14.94
CA PRO A 63 -15.13 10.60 14.16
C PRO A 63 -15.77 11.99 13.93
N ASP A 64 -14.92 13.03 13.85
CA ASP A 64 -15.34 14.37 13.44
C ASP A 64 -15.73 14.40 11.96
N PHE A 65 -15.08 13.60 11.13
CA PHE A 65 -15.41 13.36 9.72
C PHE A 65 -15.69 11.86 9.54
N PRO A 66 -16.96 11.46 9.51
CA PRO A 66 -17.32 10.07 9.18
C PRO A 66 -16.89 9.67 7.78
N SER A 67 -16.72 8.37 7.57
CA SER A 67 -16.44 7.82 6.23
C SER A 67 -17.55 8.20 5.24
N VAL A 68 -17.15 8.67 4.06
CA VAL A 68 -18.05 9.05 2.96
C VAL A 68 -17.93 8.02 1.86
N SER A 69 -19.07 7.48 1.42
CA SER A 69 -19.13 6.57 0.27
C SER A 69 -18.98 7.35 -1.03
N GLY A 70 -18.23 6.78 -1.97
CA GLY A 70 -17.97 7.34 -3.28
C GLY A 70 -18.30 6.40 -4.44
N ALA A 71 -17.78 6.71 -5.60
CA ALA A 71 -17.98 5.90 -6.80
C ALA A 71 -17.27 4.54 -6.67
N ASN A 72 -17.85 3.51 -7.31
CA ASN A 72 -17.24 2.18 -7.43
C ASN A 72 -16.88 1.50 -6.09
N GLY A 73 -17.66 1.74 -5.05
CA GLY A 73 -17.43 1.16 -3.72
C GLY A 73 -16.23 1.76 -2.98
N ALA A 74 -15.73 2.92 -3.40
CA ALA A 74 -14.75 3.69 -2.63
C ALA A 74 -15.38 4.21 -1.35
N LEU A 75 -14.60 4.27 -0.28
CA LEU A 75 -15.00 4.76 1.02
C LEU A 75 -13.85 5.58 1.59
N THR A 76 -14.09 6.79 2.09
CA THR A 76 -13.03 7.55 2.76
C THR A 76 -12.69 6.95 4.11
N ASN A 77 -11.48 7.20 4.60
CA ASN A 77 -11.13 6.88 5.98
C ASN A 77 -11.80 7.89 6.93
N PRO A 78 -12.30 7.46 8.12
CA PRO A 78 -12.80 8.38 9.12
C PRO A 78 -11.67 9.26 9.66
N ALA A 79 -11.99 10.50 10.07
CA ALA A 79 -10.99 11.41 10.60
C ALA A 79 -11.39 12.00 11.96
N PHE A 80 -10.37 12.25 12.79
CA PHE A 80 -10.50 12.73 14.16
C PHE A 80 -9.64 13.99 14.34
N LEU A 81 -10.25 15.10 14.77
CA LEU A 81 -9.54 16.35 15.04
C LEU A 81 -8.87 16.34 16.42
N LYS A 82 -9.37 15.51 17.33
CA LYS A 82 -8.86 15.36 18.69
C LYS A 82 -8.75 13.90 19.06
N TYR A 83 -7.81 13.58 19.92
CA TYR A 83 -7.74 12.24 20.49
C TYR A 83 -8.94 12.01 21.43
N PRO A 84 -9.60 10.85 21.37
CA PRO A 84 -10.72 10.55 22.27
C PRO A 84 -10.27 10.54 23.73
N THR A 85 -11.00 11.24 24.60
CA THR A 85 -10.72 11.28 26.04
C THR A 85 -11.29 10.09 26.80
N THR A 86 -12.31 9.45 26.22
CA THR A 86 -12.90 8.20 26.73
C THR A 86 -12.53 7.09 25.77
N LEU A 87 -11.96 6.02 26.31
CA LEU A 87 -11.49 4.87 25.54
C LEU A 87 -12.44 3.69 25.78
N PRO A 88 -13.50 3.53 24.96
CA PRO A 88 -14.43 2.42 25.12
C PRO A 88 -13.72 1.09 24.85
N LYS A 89 -14.15 0.04 25.54
CA LYS A 89 -13.77 -1.33 25.21
C LYS A 89 -14.65 -1.84 24.08
N THR A 90 -14.00 -2.36 23.04
CA THR A 90 -14.68 -2.95 21.88
C THR A 90 -14.68 -4.47 21.89
N VAL A 91 -13.84 -5.06 22.73
CA VAL A 91 -13.79 -6.51 22.93
C VAL A 91 -14.38 -6.84 24.31
N THR A 92 -15.39 -7.68 24.30
CA THR A 92 -16.05 -8.20 25.51
C THR A 92 -15.81 -9.71 25.62
N GLY A 93 -15.65 -10.19 26.86
CA GLY A 93 -15.40 -11.61 27.11
C GLY A 93 -13.93 -12.03 27.02
N GLN A 94 -13.72 -13.33 27.01
CA GLN A 94 -12.40 -13.94 27.00
C GLN A 94 -11.82 -13.96 25.58
N VAL A 95 -10.62 -13.40 25.40
CA VAL A 95 -9.91 -13.41 24.11
C VAL A 95 -9.18 -14.74 23.94
N GLY A 96 -8.19 -15.03 24.77
CA GLY A 96 -7.40 -16.25 24.72
C GLY A 96 -7.80 -17.28 25.77
N SER A 97 -7.38 -18.51 25.55
CA SER A 97 -7.56 -19.66 26.46
C SER A 97 -6.21 -20.25 26.94
N GLY A 98 -5.16 -19.43 26.92
CA GLY A 98 -3.80 -19.84 27.34
C GLY A 98 -2.94 -20.40 26.22
N GLY A 99 -3.39 -20.35 24.97
CA GLY A 99 -2.60 -20.79 23.80
C GLY A 99 -1.30 -19.99 23.63
N THR A 100 -0.34 -20.59 22.92
CA THR A 100 0.92 -19.93 22.53
C THR A 100 1.03 -19.95 21.03
N TYR A 101 1.23 -18.77 20.42
CA TYR A 101 1.27 -18.57 18.97
C TYR A 101 2.48 -17.76 18.58
N THR A 102 3.09 -18.12 17.45
CA THR A 102 4.20 -17.38 16.83
C THR A 102 3.69 -16.58 15.63
N GLY A 103 4.03 -15.29 15.57
CA GLY A 103 3.68 -14.43 14.45
C GLY A 103 4.92 -13.81 13.82
N VAL A 104 5.05 -13.89 12.48
CA VAL A 104 6.13 -13.24 11.74
C VAL A 104 5.55 -12.15 10.84
N ALA A 105 6.09 -10.93 11.00
CA ALA A 105 5.73 -9.75 10.23
C ALA A 105 6.98 -8.91 9.91
N PRO A 106 7.00 -8.10 8.84
CA PRO A 106 8.12 -7.18 8.60
C PRO A 106 8.08 -6.00 9.58
N SER A 107 9.24 -5.45 9.91
CA SER A 107 9.40 -4.20 10.64
C SER A 107 10.46 -3.33 9.97
N TRP A 108 10.17 -2.06 9.81
CA TRP A 108 11.14 -1.04 9.36
C TRP A 108 11.64 -0.18 10.52
N ASN A 109 11.07 -0.36 11.69
CA ASN A 109 11.47 0.29 12.93
C ASN A 109 12.47 -0.60 13.70
N PRO A 110 13.21 -0.05 14.67
CA PRO A 110 14.04 -0.85 15.56
C PRO A 110 13.22 -1.98 16.19
N ILE A 111 13.79 -3.19 16.19
CA ILE A 111 13.13 -4.35 16.77
C ILE A 111 13.41 -4.36 18.26
N PRO A 112 12.39 -4.24 19.14
CA PRO A 112 12.60 -4.29 20.58
C PRO A 112 13.02 -5.68 21.05
N PRO A 113 13.55 -5.80 22.28
CA PRO A 113 13.86 -7.11 22.85
C PRO A 113 12.65 -8.05 22.82
N ALA A 114 12.90 -9.34 22.56
CA ALA A 114 11.86 -10.36 22.43
C ALA A 114 11.01 -10.57 23.71
N SER A 115 11.54 -10.18 24.87
CA SER A 115 10.80 -10.11 26.14
C SER A 115 10.93 -8.68 26.67
N ASN A 116 9.80 -8.05 26.91
CA ASN A 116 9.72 -6.71 27.47
C ASN A 116 8.33 -6.47 28.10
N SER A 117 8.23 -5.41 28.91
CA SER A 117 7.04 -5.05 29.66
C SER A 117 5.80 -4.81 28.76
N TYR A 118 6.00 -4.32 27.54
CA TYR A 118 4.93 -4.10 26.59
C TYR A 118 4.33 -5.42 26.07
N TYR A 119 5.16 -6.36 25.61
CA TYR A 119 4.69 -7.66 25.15
C TYR A 119 4.01 -8.45 26.29
N GLU A 120 4.53 -8.35 27.52
CA GLU A 120 3.91 -8.97 28.70
C GLU A 120 2.53 -8.38 28.99
N ALA A 121 2.38 -7.05 28.91
CA ALA A 121 1.09 -6.38 29.12
C ALA A 121 0.05 -6.78 28.07
N VAL A 122 0.45 -6.84 26.79
CA VAL A 122 -0.44 -7.28 25.70
C VAL A 122 -0.82 -8.75 25.89
N ASN A 123 0.12 -9.65 26.15
CA ASN A 123 -0.15 -11.08 26.37
C ASN A 123 -1.07 -11.30 27.57
N LYS A 124 -0.91 -10.53 28.64
CA LYS A 124 -1.80 -10.55 29.80
C LYS A 124 -3.23 -10.13 29.41
N ALA A 125 -3.39 -9.10 28.62
CA ALA A 125 -4.71 -8.64 28.15
C ALA A 125 -5.35 -9.64 27.19
N LEU A 126 -4.54 -10.30 26.35
CA LEU A 126 -5.04 -11.36 25.47
C LEU A 126 -5.45 -12.63 26.23
N GLY A 127 -4.87 -12.93 27.39
CA GLY A 127 -5.03 -14.24 28.04
C GLY A 127 -4.44 -15.39 27.24
N ALA A 128 -3.44 -15.09 26.39
CA ALA A 128 -2.69 -16.00 25.55
C ALA A 128 -1.27 -15.46 25.35
N THR A 129 -0.33 -16.29 24.90
CA THR A 129 1.02 -15.86 24.59
C THR A 129 1.18 -15.68 23.08
N PHE A 130 1.23 -14.45 22.60
CA PHE A 130 1.56 -14.14 21.21
C PHE A 130 3.04 -13.72 21.11
N LYS A 131 3.84 -14.57 20.50
CA LYS A 131 5.29 -14.34 20.28
C LYS A 131 5.48 -13.66 18.92
N SER A 132 5.53 -12.34 18.92
CA SER A 132 5.89 -11.59 17.72
C SER A 132 7.37 -11.78 17.39
N GLN A 133 7.65 -12.13 16.14
CA GLN A 133 8.99 -12.29 15.58
C GLN A 133 9.15 -11.36 14.38
N PRO A 134 9.35 -10.06 14.61
CA PRO A 134 9.48 -9.10 13.52
C PRO A 134 10.77 -9.34 12.74
N GLY A 135 10.66 -9.45 11.42
CA GLY A 135 11.79 -9.49 10.50
C GLY A 135 12.14 -8.11 9.97
N ASN A 136 13.41 -7.82 9.68
CA ASN A 136 13.78 -6.58 9.02
C ASN A 136 13.06 -6.47 7.66
N GLY A 137 12.23 -5.43 7.48
CA GLY A 137 11.39 -5.24 6.30
C GLY A 137 12.16 -5.14 4.99
N ASN A 138 13.40 -4.61 5.03
CA ASN A 138 14.25 -4.52 3.84
C ASN A 138 14.78 -5.89 3.38
N ASN A 139 14.85 -6.87 4.28
CA ASN A 139 15.31 -8.22 4.01
C ASN A 139 14.19 -9.27 4.13
N TYR A 140 12.96 -8.87 4.33
CA TYR A 140 11.83 -9.77 4.57
C TYR A 140 11.63 -10.79 3.45
N SER A 141 11.89 -10.40 2.21
CA SER A 141 11.86 -11.26 1.02
C SER A 141 12.87 -12.42 1.06
N THR A 142 13.90 -12.33 1.91
CA THR A 142 14.91 -13.39 2.08
C THR A 142 14.69 -14.24 3.33
N ILE A 143 13.86 -13.77 4.28
CA ILE A 143 13.57 -14.45 5.55
C ILE A 143 12.52 -15.56 5.36
N ILE A 144 11.45 -15.29 4.61
CA ILE A 144 10.27 -16.17 4.51
C ILE A 144 10.51 -17.39 3.61
N PRO A 145 11.12 -17.31 2.40
CA PRO A 145 11.27 -18.46 1.53
C PRO A 145 11.99 -19.66 2.16
N PRO A 146 13.06 -19.52 2.97
CA PRO A 146 13.66 -20.63 3.68
C PRO A 146 12.72 -21.31 4.68
N LEU A 147 11.84 -20.57 5.37
CA LEU A 147 10.84 -21.12 6.28
C LEU A 147 9.80 -21.95 5.53
N ILE A 148 9.37 -21.47 4.36
CA ILE A 148 8.46 -22.20 3.47
C ILE A 148 9.11 -23.51 3.00
N ALA A 149 10.34 -23.43 2.49
CA ALA A 149 11.08 -24.58 1.99
C ALA A 149 11.35 -25.65 3.08
N ALA A 150 11.63 -25.22 4.30
CA ALA A 150 11.85 -26.09 5.45
C ALA A 150 10.56 -26.62 6.09
N ASN A 151 9.39 -26.23 5.60
CA ASN A 151 8.08 -26.50 6.22
C ASN A 151 7.98 -26.03 7.68
N LYS A 152 8.56 -24.85 7.97
CA LYS A 152 8.63 -24.24 9.30
C LYS A 152 7.93 -22.88 9.32
N LEU A 153 6.76 -22.80 8.69
CA LEU A 153 5.95 -21.59 8.76
C LEU A 153 5.54 -21.31 10.21
N PRO A 154 5.49 -20.02 10.63
CA PRO A 154 4.93 -19.64 11.92
C PRO A 154 3.43 -19.97 11.97
N ASP A 155 2.83 -19.89 13.16
CA ASP A 155 1.38 -20.03 13.32
C ASP A 155 0.64 -18.93 12.58
N TRP A 156 1.24 -17.75 12.46
CA TRP A 156 0.68 -16.60 11.78
C TRP A 156 1.74 -15.86 10.95
N LEU A 157 1.52 -15.79 9.64
CA LEU A 157 2.41 -15.15 8.68
C LEU A 157 1.77 -13.91 8.09
N GLN A 158 2.44 -12.76 8.18
CA GLN A 158 2.07 -11.55 7.45
C GLN A 158 2.75 -11.48 6.09
N VAL A 159 2.02 -11.06 5.06
CA VAL A 159 2.50 -10.96 3.66
C VAL A 159 2.19 -9.58 3.07
N PRO A 160 3.21 -8.77 2.77
CA PRO A 160 3.04 -7.56 1.98
C PRO A 160 2.55 -7.89 0.57
N GLY A 161 1.62 -7.09 0.02
CA GLY A 161 1.03 -7.34 -1.30
C GLY A 161 2.04 -7.47 -2.43
N TRP A 162 3.15 -6.70 -2.37
CA TRP A 162 4.23 -6.78 -3.35
C TRP A 162 5.14 -8.02 -3.22
N MET A 163 4.98 -8.81 -2.15
CA MET A 163 5.72 -10.05 -1.90
C MET A 163 4.88 -11.31 -2.12
N VAL A 164 3.60 -11.19 -2.46
CA VAL A 164 2.68 -12.32 -2.69
C VAL A 164 3.25 -13.32 -3.70
N SER A 165 3.79 -12.83 -4.81
CA SER A 165 4.45 -13.67 -5.82
C SER A 165 5.78 -14.24 -5.34
N THR A 166 6.60 -13.42 -4.65
CA THR A 166 7.90 -13.85 -4.12
C THR A 166 7.76 -15.02 -3.14
N PHE A 167 6.70 -15.03 -2.35
CA PHE A 167 6.41 -16.10 -1.39
C PHE A 167 5.53 -17.21 -1.99
N ASN A 168 5.15 -17.09 -3.26
CA ASN A 168 4.26 -18.05 -3.94
C ASN A 168 2.99 -18.36 -3.12
N ILE A 169 2.32 -17.33 -2.61
CA ILE A 169 1.14 -17.50 -1.74
C ILE A 169 0.06 -18.33 -2.45
N GLY A 170 -0.15 -18.13 -3.76
CA GLY A 170 -1.09 -18.94 -4.56
C GLY A 170 -0.81 -20.46 -4.50
N GLY A 171 0.46 -20.88 -4.35
CA GLY A 171 0.84 -22.28 -4.16
C GLY A 171 0.71 -22.77 -2.71
N LEU A 172 0.66 -21.86 -1.74
CA LEU A 172 0.53 -22.21 -0.32
C LEU A 172 -0.93 -22.33 0.14
N VAL A 173 -1.85 -21.60 -0.49
CA VAL A 173 -3.29 -21.67 -0.16
C VAL A 173 -3.80 -23.11 -0.34
N GLY A 174 -4.57 -23.57 0.64
CA GLY A 174 -5.10 -24.93 0.67
C GLY A 174 -4.10 -26.05 0.99
N THR A 175 -2.79 -25.75 0.99
CA THR A 175 -1.73 -26.72 1.31
C THR A 175 -1.02 -26.42 2.62
N LYS A 176 -0.74 -25.15 2.90
CA LYS A 176 -0.02 -24.68 4.10
C LYS A 176 -0.77 -23.61 4.89
N LEU A 177 -1.72 -22.92 4.26
CA LEU A 177 -2.49 -21.85 4.87
C LEU A 177 -3.91 -22.33 5.20
N ALA A 178 -4.44 -21.92 6.33
CA ALA A 178 -5.75 -22.33 6.82
C ALA A 178 -6.88 -21.68 6.00
N ASP A 179 -7.89 -22.46 5.68
CA ASP A 179 -9.16 -21.97 5.12
C ASP A 179 -10.00 -21.35 6.24
N LEU A 180 -10.19 -20.04 6.17
CA LEU A 180 -10.96 -19.27 7.15
C LEU A 180 -12.43 -19.12 6.77
N THR A 181 -12.86 -19.63 5.60
CA THR A 181 -14.25 -19.52 5.13
C THR A 181 -15.26 -20.03 6.17
N PRO A 182 -15.05 -21.20 6.84
CA PRO A 182 -16.00 -21.69 7.82
C PRO A 182 -16.15 -20.81 9.08
N TYR A 183 -15.15 -19.96 9.35
CA TYR A 183 -15.07 -19.17 10.59
C TYR A 183 -15.46 -17.70 10.38
N LEU A 184 -15.25 -17.17 9.16
CA LEU A 184 -15.42 -15.74 8.86
C LEU A 184 -16.35 -15.48 7.68
N GLY A 185 -16.68 -16.48 6.86
CA GLY A 185 -17.55 -16.29 5.68
C GLY A 185 -18.97 -15.91 6.05
N GLY A 186 -19.58 -14.97 5.31
CA GLY A 186 -20.93 -14.49 5.58
C GLY A 186 -21.06 -13.96 7.01
N ASP A 187 -22.12 -14.37 7.71
CA ASP A 187 -22.44 -13.92 9.06
C ASP A 187 -21.56 -14.53 10.16
N ALA A 188 -20.73 -15.54 9.85
CA ALA A 188 -19.82 -16.13 10.84
C ALA A 188 -18.84 -15.09 11.42
N VAL A 189 -18.46 -14.08 10.65
CA VAL A 189 -17.59 -12.97 11.11
C VAL A 189 -18.23 -12.15 12.24
N LEU A 190 -19.55 -12.15 12.39
CA LEU A 190 -20.26 -11.36 13.41
C LEU A 190 -19.93 -11.80 14.85
N GLU A 191 -19.35 -13.00 15.02
CA GLU A 191 -18.73 -13.43 16.29
C GLU A 191 -17.55 -12.54 16.69
N TYR A 192 -16.94 -11.84 15.73
CA TYR A 192 -15.74 -11.00 15.86
C TYR A 192 -16.05 -9.56 15.44
N PRO A 193 -16.66 -8.72 16.32
CA PRO A 193 -17.22 -7.42 15.92
C PRO A 193 -16.23 -6.46 15.28
N ASN A 194 -14.96 -6.42 15.75
CA ASN A 194 -13.94 -5.56 15.15
C ASN A 194 -13.52 -6.06 13.76
N LEU A 195 -13.49 -7.37 13.55
CA LEU A 195 -13.24 -7.96 12.22
C LEU A 195 -14.41 -7.72 11.28
N ALA A 196 -15.65 -7.82 11.77
CA ALA A 196 -16.85 -7.52 10.98
C ALA A 196 -16.92 -6.07 10.51
N ALA A 197 -16.26 -5.16 11.23
CA ALA A 197 -16.19 -3.74 10.87
C ALA A 197 -15.10 -3.40 9.82
N ILE A 198 -14.31 -4.39 9.40
CA ILE A 198 -13.34 -4.18 8.31
C ILE A 198 -14.10 -4.11 6.98
N PRO A 199 -13.86 -3.08 6.13
CA PRO A 199 -14.51 -2.93 4.84
C PRO A 199 -14.36 -4.16 3.94
N THR A 200 -15.43 -4.52 3.23
CA THR A 200 -15.49 -5.71 2.35
C THR A 200 -14.34 -5.78 1.33
N GLY A 201 -13.90 -4.62 0.80
CA GLY A 201 -12.76 -4.58 -0.13
C GLY A 201 -11.47 -5.12 0.47
N GLY A 202 -11.24 -4.93 1.78
CA GLY A 202 -10.09 -5.51 2.48
C GLY A 202 -10.16 -7.04 2.47
N TRP A 203 -11.31 -7.60 2.78
CA TRP A 203 -11.53 -9.05 2.79
C TRP A 203 -11.34 -9.70 1.41
N GLN A 204 -11.71 -9.00 0.34
CA GLN A 204 -11.45 -9.49 -1.03
C GLN A 204 -9.98 -9.79 -1.28
N CYS A 205 -9.07 -9.01 -0.69
CA CYS A 205 -7.62 -9.24 -0.79
C CYS A 205 -7.16 -10.55 -0.11
N GLY A 206 -8.00 -11.15 0.73
CA GLY A 206 -7.74 -12.43 1.39
C GLY A 206 -8.35 -13.64 0.70
N VAL A 207 -9.15 -13.44 -0.36
CA VAL A 207 -9.86 -14.53 -1.06
C VAL A 207 -8.99 -15.14 -2.16
N TRP A 208 -8.88 -16.46 -2.17
CA TRP A 208 -8.21 -17.28 -3.18
C TRP A 208 -9.10 -18.47 -3.56
N ASN A 209 -9.26 -18.73 -4.85
CA ASN A 209 -9.98 -19.93 -5.32
C ASN A 209 -11.38 -20.09 -4.68
N ASN A 210 -12.16 -19.00 -4.57
CA ASN A 210 -13.48 -18.96 -3.93
C ASN A 210 -13.48 -19.36 -2.44
N ARG A 211 -12.38 -19.15 -1.72
CA ARG A 211 -12.25 -19.38 -0.28
C ARG A 211 -11.51 -18.23 0.38
N LEU A 212 -11.86 -17.94 1.60
CA LEU A 212 -11.20 -16.91 2.41
C LEU A 212 -10.03 -17.55 3.17
N TYR A 213 -8.82 -17.06 2.93
CA TYR A 213 -7.60 -17.50 3.63
C TYR A 213 -6.95 -16.38 4.43
N GLY A 214 -7.09 -15.15 3.99
CA GLY A 214 -6.35 -14.02 4.54
C GLY A 214 -7.17 -13.09 5.41
N ILE A 215 -6.52 -12.54 6.44
CA ILE A 215 -7.04 -11.47 7.28
C ILE A 215 -6.42 -10.16 6.80
N PRO A 216 -7.21 -9.15 6.40
CA PRO A 216 -6.68 -7.90 5.89
C PRO A 216 -6.10 -7.04 7.02
N CYS A 217 -5.03 -6.32 6.69
CA CYS A 217 -4.37 -5.39 7.60
C CYS A 217 -4.23 -4.04 6.90
N HIS A 218 -4.26 -2.95 7.65
CA HIS A 218 -4.15 -1.58 7.12
C HIS A 218 -5.09 -1.33 5.94
N THR A 219 -6.37 -1.67 6.12
CA THR A 219 -7.38 -1.50 5.07
C THR A 219 -7.68 -0.02 4.86
N ASP A 220 -7.43 0.46 3.64
CA ASP A 220 -7.84 1.78 3.20
C ASP A 220 -9.20 1.71 2.51
N GLY A 221 -10.07 2.64 2.86
CA GLY A 221 -11.36 2.78 2.17
C GLY A 221 -11.18 3.26 0.73
N ILE A 222 -10.19 4.13 0.49
CA ILE A 222 -9.78 4.63 -0.83
C ILE A 222 -8.27 4.50 -0.99
N GLY A 223 -7.78 3.32 -1.36
CA GLY A 223 -6.38 3.16 -1.75
C GLY A 223 -6.12 3.92 -3.06
N THR A 224 -5.26 4.93 -3.04
CA THR A 224 -4.87 5.69 -4.23
C THR A 224 -3.35 5.67 -4.43
N ALA A 225 -2.89 6.04 -5.64
CA ALA A 225 -1.47 6.21 -5.90
C ALA A 225 -0.85 7.39 -5.11
N GLY A 226 -1.69 8.35 -4.64
CA GLY A 226 -1.27 9.54 -3.92
C GLY A 226 -1.86 10.82 -4.52
N ALA A 227 -1.26 11.96 -4.17
CA ALA A 227 -1.67 13.28 -4.61
C ALA A 227 -0.48 14.10 -5.13
N ILE A 228 -0.80 15.22 -5.78
CA ILE A 228 0.16 16.28 -6.09
C ILE A 228 0.00 17.35 -5.00
N PHE A 229 1.08 17.64 -4.29
CA PHE A 229 1.12 18.59 -3.18
C PHE A 229 1.83 19.87 -3.60
N TYR A 230 1.46 20.97 -2.94
CA TYR A 230 2.15 22.25 -3.05
C TYR A 230 2.43 22.85 -1.69
N ARG A 231 3.42 23.74 -1.61
CA ARG A 231 3.75 24.55 -0.45
C ARG A 231 2.80 25.74 -0.36
N LYS A 232 1.68 25.51 0.34
CA LYS A 232 0.65 26.53 0.49
C LYS A 232 1.20 27.84 1.11
N ASP A 233 2.08 27.74 2.09
CA ASP A 233 2.73 28.89 2.71
C ASP A 233 3.56 29.73 1.72
N LEU A 234 4.21 29.09 0.74
CA LEU A 234 5.00 29.80 -0.26
C LEU A 234 4.11 30.48 -1.30
N LEU A 235 2.99 29.87 -1.68
CA LEU A 235 2.02 30.46 -2.58
C LEU A 235 1.28 31.62 -1.90
N ASP A 236 0.82 31.44 -0.66
CA ASP A 236 0.16 32.48 0.12
C ASP A 236 1.06 33.71 0.29
N ALA A 237 2.36 33.52 0.55
CA ALA A 237 3.34 34.62 0.65
C ALA A 237 3.52 35.42 -0.65
N LYS A 238 3.16 34.82 -1.80
CA LYS A 238 3.17 35.47 -3.12
C LYS A 238 1.78 35.98 -3.53
N GLY A 239 0.74 35.78 -2.72
CA GLY A 239 -0.65 36.08 -3.06
C GLY A 239 -1.25 35.18 -4.13
N ILE A 240 -0.67 33.98 -4.34
CA ILE A 240 -1.11 33.04 -5.38
C ILE A 240 -2.12 32.05 -4.79
N THR A 241 -3.32 32.03 -5.35
CA THR A 241 -4.31 30.94 -5.14
C THR A 241 -4.28 30.03 -6.36
N PRO A 242 -3.82 28.77 -6.24
CA PRO A 242 -3.69 27.91 -7.41
C PRO A 242 -5.06 27.53 -7.98
N ALA A 243 -5.30 27.86 -9.25
CA ALA A 243 -6.55 27.58 -9.99
C ALA A 243 -6.28 26.59 -11.14
N VAL A 244 -5.62 25.47 -10.83
CA VAL A 244 -5.21 24.46 -11.80
C VAL A 244 -6.40 23.59 -12.19
N LYS A 245 -6.75 23.58 -13.48
CA LYS A 245 -7.81 22.75 -14.08
C LYS A 245 -7.29 21.83 -15.18
N THR A 246 -6.16 22.20 -15.80
CA THR A 246 -5.57 21.51 -16.94
C THR A 246 -4.05 21.31 -16.73
N ALA A 247 -3.43 20.47 -17.56
CA ALA A 247 -1.97 20.35 -17.60
C ALA A 247 -1.31 21.67 -18.06
N ALA A 248 -1.98 22.45 -18.90
CA ALA A 248 -1.48 23.77 -19.31
C ALA A 248 -1.43 24.74 -18.12
N ASP A 249 -2.50 24.80 -17.30
CA ASP A 249 -2.54 25.63 -16.08
C ASP A 249 -1.44 25.19 -15.09
N PHE A 250 -1.24 23.88 -14.93
CA PHE A 250 -0.22 23.32 -14.05
C PHE A 250 1.20 23.73 -14.47
N LYS A 251 1.49 23.69 -15.78
CA LYS A 251 2.75 24.16 -16.34
C LYS A 251 2.92 25.68 -16.18
N ALA A 252 1.87 26.47 -16.42
CA ALA A 252 1.88 27.92 -16.26
C ALA A 252 2.18 28.31 -14.80
N LEU A 253 1.51 27.69 -13.84
CA LEU A 253 1.80 27.87 -12.42
C LEU A 253 3.26 27.51 -12.10
N GLY A 254 3.75 26.40 -12.64
CA GLY A 254 5.15 26.02 -12.50
C GLY A 254 6.12 27.09 -13.04
N GLN A 255 5.82 27.70 -14.18
CA GLN A 255 6.63 28.78 -14.74
C GLN A 255 6.65 30.04 -13.83
N GLU A 256 5.51 30.37 -13.21
CA GLU A 256 5.38 31.48 -12.28
C GLU A 256 6.18 31.25 -10.98
N LEU A 257 6.22 30.02 -10.49
CA LEU A 257 6.88 29.65 -9.23
C LEU A 257 8.38 29.39 -9.38
N ASN A 258 8.89 29.20 -10.61
CA ASN A 258 10.25 28.73 -10.86
C ASN A 258 11.26 29.88 -10.78
N ASP A 259 12.20 29.77 -9.87
CA ASP A 259 13.34 30.70 -9.72
C ASP A 259 14.67 29.93 -9.52
N PRO A 260 15.23 29.33 -10.58
CA PRO A 260 16.47 28.56 -10.46
C PRO A 260 17.68 29.41 -10.02
N LYS A 261 17.66 30.73 -10.27
CA LYS A 261 18.72 31.65 -9.80
C LYS A 261 18.66 31.84 -8.28
N GLY A 262 17.46 31.85 -7.73
CA GLY A 262 17.21 31.85 -6.29
C GLY A 262 17.30 30.45 -5.65
N GLY A 263 17.61 29.40 -6.41
CA GLY A 263 17.70 28.02 -5.92
C GLY A 263 16.35 27.34 -5.66
N VAL A 264 15.30 27.79 -6.35
CA VAL A 264 13.93 27.27 -6.22
C VAL A 264 13.45 26.73 -7.57
N TRP A 265 12.99 25.49 -7.58
CA TRP A 265 12.36 24.85 -8.74
C TRP A 265 10.86 24.61 -8.49
N ALA A 266 10.09 24.67 -9.57
CA ALA A 266 8.66 24.43 -9.48
C ALA A 266 8.35 22.99 -9.05
N PHE A 267 9.00 21.98 -9.65
CA PHE A 267 8.61 20.58 -9.54
C PHE A 267 9.72 19.63 -9.10
N GLU A 268 9.33 18.62 -8.33
CA GLU A 268 9.99 17.31 -8.30
C GLU A 268 9.58 16.44 -9.50
N ASP A 269 10.26 15.29 -9.73
CA ASP A 269 9.79 14.26 -10.68
C ASP A 269 8.48 13.64 -10.16
N SER A 270 7.37 14.27 -10.49
CA SER A 270 6.02 13.86 -10.08
C SER A 270 5.32 12.96 -11.11
N ARG A 271 6.06 12.39 -12.06
CA ARG A 271 5.54 11.59 -13.18
C ARG A 271 4.49 10.57 -12.78
N VAL A 272 4.73 9.78 -11.73
CA VAL A 272 3.82 8.69 -11.30
C VAL A 272 2.46 9.23 -10.88
N TYR A 273 2.43 10.44 -10.31
CA TYR A 273 1.20 11.12 -9.87
C TYR A 273 0.51 11.84 -11.03
N LEU A 274 1.27 12.27 -12.03
CA LEU A 274 0.74 12.84 -13.27
C LEU A 274 0.02 11.78 -14.13
N TYR A 275 0.34 10.49 -13.99
CA TYR A 275 -0.44 9.42 -14.64
C TYR A 275 -1.94 9.52 -14.31
N GLN A 276 -2.29 9.88 -13.08
CA GLN A 276 -3.69 10.10 -12.70
C GLN A 276 -4.30 11.31 -13.41
N VAL A 277 -3.55 12.42 -13.53
CA VAL A 277 -3.98 13.63 -14.24
C VAL A 277 -4.25 13.34 -15.72
N PHE A 278 -3.43 12.50 -16.33
CA PHE A 278 -3.58 12.05 -17.72
C PHE A 278 -4.51 10.84 -17.88
N LYS A 279 -5.15 10.38 -16.80
CA LYS A 279 -6.08 9.23 -16.81
C LYS A 279 -5.43 7.94 -17.36
N VAL A 280 -4.14 7.76 -17.13
CA VAL A 280 -3.44 6.53 -17.48
C VAL A 280 -4.02 5.37 -16.67
N PRO A 281 -4.38 4.24 -17.30
CA PRO A 281 -4.92 3.10 -16.58
C PRO A 281 -3.96 2.58 -15.50
N LEU A 282 -4.43 2.53 -14.25
CA LEU A 282 -3.64 2.01 -13.14
C LEU A 282 -3.52 0.49 -13.21
N GLY A 283 -2.45 -0.04 -12.58
CA GLY A 283 -2.21 -1.48 -12.53
C GLY A 283 -1.67 -2.07 -13.84
N GLY A 284 -1.43 -1.23 -14.86
CA GLY A 284 -0.80 -1.65 -16.11
C GLY A 284 -1.73 -2.30 -17.14
N TRP A 285 -3.04 -2.41 -16.83
CA TRP A 285 -4.03 -3.08 -17.67
C TRP A 285 -5.34 -2.30 -17.76
N TYR A 286 -6.03 -2.41 -18.91
CA TYR A 286 -7.36 -1.84 -19.13
C TYR A 286 -8.17 -2.67 -20.11
N LEU A 287 -9.47 -2.40 -20.21
CA LEU A 287 -10.34 -2.99 -21.22
C LEU A 287 -10.62 -1.99 -22.34
N ASP A 288 -10.46 -2.43 -23.57
CA ASP A 288 -10.85 -1.74 -24.77
C ASP A 288 -11.80 -2.61 -25.57
N GLY A 289 -13.07 -2.22 -25.70
CA GLY A 289 -14.09 -3.04 -26.34
C GLY A 289 -14.22 -4.46 -25.72
N GLY A 290 -13.99 -4.61 -24.41
CA GLY A 290 -14.01 -5.91 -23.72
C GLY A 290 -12.73 -6.73 -23.87
N LYS A 291 -11.70 -6.21 -24.52
CA LYS A 291 -10.39 -6.84 -24.68
C LYS A 291 -9.37 -6.26 -23.73
N VAL A 292 -8.60 -7.14 -23.07
CA VAL A 292 -7.49 -6.73 -22.22
C VAL A 292 -6.40 -6.10 -23.06
N LYS A 293 -5.95 -4.93 -22.65
CA LYS A 293 -4.85 -4.19 -23.24
C LYS A 293 -3.84 -3.81 -22.14
N THR A 294 -2.56 -3.71 -22.49
CA THR A 294 -1.57 -3.14 -21.60
C THR A 294 -1.66 -1.62 -21.59
N ALA A 295 -1.40 -1.00 -20.43
CA ALA A 295 -1.30 0.45 -20.32
C ALA A 295 0.02 1.00 -20.89
N TYR A 296 1.00 0.14 -21.23
CA TYR A 296 2.32 0.61 -21.67
C TYR A 296 2.29 1.33 -23.02
N ASP A 297 1.36 1.04 -23.89
CA ASP A 297 1.16 1.77 -25.16
C ASP A 297 -0.13 2.59 -25.19
N HIS A 298 -0.70 2.86 -24.01
CA HIS A 298 -1.89 3.69 -23.89
C HIS A 298 -1.60 5.14 -24.34
N PRO A 299 -2.43 5.76 -25.18
CA PRO A 299 -2.18 7.12 -25.69
C PRO A 299 -1.93 8.15 -24.58
N GLN A 300 -2.70 8.12 -23.48
CA GLN A 300 -2.52 9.03 -22.36
C GLN A 300 -1.19 8.80 -21.61
N LEU A 301 -0.63 7.59 -21.61
CA LEU A 301 0.70 7.39 -21.04
C LEU A 301 1.76 8.05 -21.89
N LEU A 302 1.70 7.90 -23.23
CA LEU A 302 2.65 8.53 -24.15
C LEU A 302 2.56 10.06 -24.05
N GLU A 303 1.36 10.60 -24.00
CA GLU A 303 1.13 12.03 -23.81
C GLU A 303 1.68 12.53 -22.47
N CYS A 304 1.46 11.80 -21.38
CA CYS A 304 2.00 12.13 -20.08
C CYS A 304 3.54 12.12 -20.05
N LEU A 305 4.18 11.12 -20.69
CA LEU A 305 5.64 11.06 -20.77
C LEU A 305 6.21 12.25 -21.57
N ASP A 306 5.58 12.62 -22.67
CA ASP A 306 5.97 13.79 -23.44
C ASP A 306 5.76 15.10 -22.66
N TYR A 307 4.65 15.24 -21.96
CA TYR A 307 4.41 16.38 -21.07
C TYR A 307 5.47 16.50 -19.98
N CYS A 308 5.82 15.40 -19.31
CA CYS A 308 6.91 15.39 -18.32
C CYS A 308 8.24 15.83 -18.95
N ALA A 309 8.55 15.34 -20.16
CA ALA A 309 9.76 15.75 -20.90
C ALA A 309 9.73 17.25 -21.23
N GLN A 310 8.56 17.83 -21.54
CA GLN A 310 8.41 19.27 -21.74
C GLN A 310 8.68 20.07 -20.46
N LEU A 311 8.21 19.61 -19.28
CA LEU A 311 8.50 20.26 -17.99
C LEU A 311 10.02 20.21 -17.70
N ALA A 312 10.66 19.09 -17.94
CA ALA A 312 12.09 18.91 -17.75
C ALA A 312 12.91 19.83 -18.69
N LYS A 313 12.58 19.86 -19.98
CA LYS A 313 13.24 20.72 -20.99
C LYS A 313 13.04 22.21 -20.73
N ALA A 314 11.90 22.59 -20.13
CA ALA A 314 11.64 23.97 -19.73
C ALA A 314 12.40 24.38 -18.45
N GLY A 315 13.20 23.49 -17.82
CA GLY A 315 13.97 23.78 -16.61
C GLY A 315 13.11 23.95 -15.35
N LEU A 316 11.88 23.40 -15.36
CA LEU A 316 10.93 23.52 -14.26
C LEU A 316 11.11 22.44 -13.18
N VAL A 317 11.81 21.34 -13.51
CA VAL A 317 12.07 20.21 -12.62
C VAL A 317 13.45 20.31 -12.00
N HIS A 318 13.56 20.02 -10.70
CA HIS A 318 14.82 20.08 -9.97
C HIS A 318 15.89 19.16 -10.60
N PRO A 319 17.14 19.63 -10.79
CA PRO A 319 18.20 18.85 -11.49
C PRO A 319 18.49 17.48 -10.84
N ASP A 320 18.56 17.41 -9.51
CA ASP A 320 18.78 16.14 -8.81
C ASP A 320 17.64 15.14 -9.05
N SER A 321 16.42 15.64 -9.17
CA SER A 321 15.25 14.83 -9.51
C SER A 321 15.39 14.21 -10.90
N LEU A 322 15.83 15.01 -11.87
CA LEU A 322 16.16 14.54 -13.22
C LEU A 322 17.36 13.58 -13.23
N ALA A 323 18.31 13.76 -12.32
CA ALA A 323 19.44 12.84 -12.13
C ALA A 323 19.04 11.52 -11.46
N GLY A 324 17.83 11.43 -10.89
CA GLY A 324 17.32 10.25 -10.19
C GLY A 324 17.63 10.20 -8.69
N VAL A 325 18.08 11.31 -8.10
CA VAL A 325 18.34 11.42 -6.65
C VAL A 325 17.03 11.67 -5.94
N GLN A 326 16.29 10.60 -5.65
CA GLN A 326 14.95 10.68 -5.03
C GLN A 326 14.98 10.69 -3.50
N ALA A 327 16.02 10.16 -2.86
CA ALA A 327 16.12 10.08 -1.40
C ALA A 327 16.00 11.44 -0.68
N SER A 328 16.32 12.54 -1.37
CA SER A 328 16.26 13.91 -0.86
C SER A 328 14.99 14.67 -1.23
N ASN A 329 14.03 14.06 -1.94
CA ASN A 329 12.80 14.75 -2.36
C ASN A 329 12.05 15.40 -1.18
N PRO A 330 11.76 14.68 -0.08
CA PRO A 330 11.04 15.28 1.05
C PRO A 330 11.79 16.47 1.65
N SER A 331 13.12 16.38 1.75
CA SER A 331 13.95 17.46 2.30
C SER A 331 13.97 18.71 1.42
N ARG A 332 14.00 18.55 0.09
CA ARG A 332 13.93 19.68 -0.85
C ARG A 332 12.59 20.40 -0.79
N PHE A 333 11.50 19.64 -0.73
CA PHE A 333 10.15 20.20 -0.58
C PHE A 333 10.00 20.93 0.77
N THR A 334 10.39 20.30 1.88
CA THR A 334 10.32 20.89 3.22
C THR A 334 11.18 22.16 3.31
N ALA A 335 12.38 22.16 2.72
CA ALA A 335 13.25 23.33 2.66
C ALA A 335 12.75 24.45 1.72
N GLY A 336 11.71 24.19 0.91
CA GLY A 336 11.18 25.15 -0.07
C GLY A 336 12.06 25.34 -1.30
N LYS A 337 12.99 24.41 -1.56
CA LYS A 337 13.78 24.36 -2.79
C LYS A 337 12.96 23.83 -3.98
N VAL A 338 11.91 23.12 -3.67
CA VAL A 338 10.88 22.68 -4.61
C VAL A 338 9.52 23.07 -4.03
N VAL A 339 8.63 23.57 -4.88
CA VAL A 339 7.33 24.12 -4.46
C VAL A 339 6.20 23.11 -4.64
N ILE A 340 6.30 22.22 -5.63
CA ILE A 340 5.29 21.22 -5.99
C ILE A 340 5.94 19.85 -6.09
N GLU A 341 5.38 18.86 -5.39
CA GLU A 341 5.80 17.47 -5.47
C GLU A 341 4.62 16.49 -5.54
N GLY A 342 4.84 15.33 -6.12
CA GLY A 342 3.93 14.20 -6.00
C GLY A 342 4.34 13.31 -4.83
N GLY A 343 3.38 12.83 -4.04
CA GLY A 343 3.64 11.98 -2.90
C GLY A 343 2.46 11.09 -2.54
N GLY A 344 2.74 9.98 -1.83
CA GLY A 344 1.70 9.18 -1.18
C GLY A 344 0.97 10.02 -0.12
N LEU A 345 -0.31 9.73 0.12
CA LEU A 345 -1.11 10.48 1.10
C LEU A 345 -0.58 10.35 2.53
N GLY A 346 0.13 9.26 2.84
CA GLY A 346 0.82 9.09 4.11
C GLY A 346 1.95 10.11 4.39
N ALA A 347 2.40 10.87 3.38
CA ALA A 347 3.34 11.97 3.58
C ALA A 347 2.67 13.24 4.13
N TRP A 348 1.35 13.29 4.15
CA TRP A 348 0.56 14.42 4.64
C TRP A 348 0.08 14.14 6.07
N ASN A 349 1.00 14.27 7.02
CA ASN A 349 0.82 13.87 8.42
C ASN A 349 1.44 14.87 9.40
N ASP A 350 1.27 14.63 10.69
CA ASP A 350 1.81 15.42 11.80
C ASP A 350 3.34 15.46 11.82
N GLY A 351 4.01 14.37 11.45
CA GLY A 351 5.46 14.30 11.36
C GLY A 351 6.02 15.24 10.29
N ASP A 352 5.37 15.32 9.11
CA ASP A 352 5.69 16.28 8.06
C ASP A 352 5.46 17.72 8.53
N ALA A 353 4.30 17.99 9.13
CA ALA A 353 3.95 19.32 9.66
C ALA A 353 4.96 19.77 10.72
N LYS A 354 5.26 18.92 11.70
CA LYS A 354 6.22 19.18 12.77
C LYS A 354 7.62 19.48 12.22
N SER A 355 8.11 18.63 11.33
CA SER A 355 9.44 18.80 10.72
C SER A 355 9.51 20.04 9.83
N GLY A 356 8.45 20.30 9.08
CA GLY A 356 8.35 21.47 8.20
C GLY A 356 8.33 22.78 8.97
N ILE A 357 7.53 22.87 10.04
CA ILE A 357 7.42 24.06 10.90
C ILE A 357 8.74 24.31 11.65
N ALA A 358 9.43 23.26 12.11
CA ALA A 358 10.74 23.40 12.73
C ALA A 358 11.79 24.00 11.79
N GLY A 359 11.74 23.65 10.50
CA GLY A 359 12.62 24.20 9.47
C GLY A 359 12.19 25.58 8.96
N LYS A 360 10.89 25.84 8.87
CA LYS A 360 10.32 27.10 8.38
C LYS A 360 8.97 27.38 9.07
N PRO A 361 8.92 28.34 10.00
CA PRO A 361 7.67 28.77 10.62
C PRO A 361 6.62 29.12 9.55
N GLY A 362 5.39 28.60 9.72
CA GLY A 362 4.31 28.77 8.75
C GLY A 362 4.29 27.72 7.63
N TYR A 363 5.21 26.73 7.61
CA TYR A 363 5.17 25.61 6.67
C TYR A 363 3.77 25.01 6.57
N ARG A 364 3.32 24.80 5.33
CA ARG A 364 2.03 24.17 5.07
C ARG A 364 2.06 23.41 3.74
N ARG A 365 1.96 22.07 3.85
CA ARG A 365 1.68 21.18 2.71
C ARG A 365 0.18 21.18 2.44
N GLN A 366 -0.21 21.22 1.17
CA GLN A 366 -1.60 21.11 0.73
C GLN A 366 -1.65 20.32 -0.57
N ALA A 367 -2.64 19.44 -0.72
CA ALA A 367 -2.89 18.76 -1.98
C ALA A 367 -3.69 19.65 -2.94
N PHE A 368 -3.37 19.58 -4.25
CA PHE A 368 -4.25 20.18 -5.27
C PHE A 368 -5.59 19.46 -5.29
N PRO A 369 -6.70 20.16 -5.51
CA PRO A 369 -7.92 19.52 -5.99
C PRO A 369 -7.61 18.67 -7.22
N LEU A 370 -8.36 17.58 -7.43
CA LEU A 370 -8.17 16.77 -8.62
C LEU A 370 -8.43 17.60 -9.89
N PHE A 371 -7.58 17.42 -10.88
CA PHE A 371 -7.73 18.00 -12.21
C PHE A 371 -7.36 16.98 -13.29
N SER A 372 -7.75 17.21 -14.52
CA SER A 372 -7.37 16.39 -15.65
C SER A 372 -6.52 17.20 -16.65
N HIS A 373 -5.71 16.52 -17.47
CA HIS A 373 -4.82 17.16 -18.43
C HIS A 373 -5.56 18.08 -19.42
N ASP A 374 -6.79 17.72 -19.75
CA ASP A 374 -7.64 18.38 -20.77
C ASP A 374 -8.80 19.19 -20.18
N GLY A 375 -8.92 19.31 -18.87
CA GLY A 375 -10.01 19.99 -18.17
C GLY A 375 -11.33 19.22 -18.10
N SER A 376 -11.38 17.98 -18.61
CA SER A 376 -12.54 17.11 -18.46
C SER A 376 -12.67 16.59 -17.01
N THR A 377 -13.73 15.87 -16.69
CA THR A 377 -13.92 15.30 -15.34
C THR A 377 -12.69 14.50 -14.90
N PRO A 378 -12.06 14.83 -13.76
CA PRO A 378 -10.91 14.11 -13.27
C PRO A 378 -11.29 12.68 -12.83
N THR A 379 -10.29 11.83 -12.71
CA THR A 379 -10.45 10.50 -12.14
C THR A 379 -9.40 10.27 -11.06
N VAL A 380 -9.72 9.47 -10.04
CA VAL A 380 -8.74 8.95 -9.10
C VAL A 380 -8.77 7.43 -9.17
N GLY A 381 -7.62 6.84 -9.42
CA GLY A 381 -7.53 5.39 -9.52
C GLY A 381 -7.56 4.73 -8.15
N LEU A 382 -8.44 3.73 -7.99
CA LEU A 382 -8.46 2.89 -6.81
C LEU A 382 -7.49 1.73 -6.95
N THR A 383 -6.49 1.67 -6.06
CA THR A 383 -5.59 0.54 -5.89
C THR A 383 -6.23 -0.56 -5.01
N GLY A 384 -5.51 -1.60 -4.64
CA GLY A 384 -5.98 -2.62 -3.71
C GLY A 384 -6.45 -2.02 -2.38
N SER A 385 -7.54 -2.53 -1.83
CA SER A 385 -8.14 -2.04 -0.58
C SER A 385 -7.31 -2.40 0.66
N SER A 386 -6.48 -3.43 0.58
CA SER A 386 -5.47 -3.76 1.60
C SER A 386 -4.16 -4.08 0.90
N GLY A 387 -3.11 -3.37 1.29
CA GLY A 387 -1.74 -3.65 0.83
C GLY A 387 -1.07 -4.77 1.61
N TRP A 388 -1.73 -5.32 2.64
CA TRP A 388 -1.18 -6.26 3.60
C TRP A 388 -2.23 -7.30 3.98
N VAL A 389 -1.84 -8.57 3.95
CA VAL A 389 -2.72 -9.67 4.33
C VAL A 389 -1.96 -10.64 5.22
N SER A 390 -2.55 -11.09 6.28
CA SER A 390 -1.97 -12.11 7.15
C SER A 390 -2.68 -13.45 7.00
N TYR A 391 -1.98 -14.54 7.25
CA TYR A 391 -2.45 -15.91 7.02
C TYR A 391 -2.13 -16.79 8.21
N LEU A 392 -3.09 -17.61 8.64
CA LEU A 392 -2.88 -18.62 9.67
C LEU A 392 -2.34 -19.92 9.05
N ASN A 393 -1.49 -20.62 9.81
CA ASN A 393 -0.97 -21.93 9.44
C ASN A 393 -2.08 -22.97 9.45
N LYS A 394 -2.11 -23.83 8.43
CA LYS A 394 -3.09 -24.91 8.30
C LYS A 394 -2.99 -25.97 9.40
N ASP A 395 -1.81 -26.13 10.00
CA ASP A 395 -1.56 -27.14 11.02
C ASP A 395 -2.17 -26.78 12.39
N LEU A 396 -2.73 -25.57 12.54
CA LEU A 396 -3.51 -25.17 13.71
C LEU A 396 -4.82 -25.97 13.78
N SER A 397 -5.18 -26.44 14.98
CA SER A 397 -6.49 -27.05 15.23
C SER A 397 -7.63 -26.04 15.09
N PRO A 398 -8.88 -26.49 14.88
CA PRO A 398 -10.04 -25.60 14.83
C PRO A 398 -10.18 -24.66 16.04
N ASP A 399 -9.86 -25.14 17.25
CA ASP A 399 -9.93 -24.32 18.46
C ASP A 399 -8.81 -23.29 18.52
N GLN A 400 -7.61 -23.63 18.06
CA GLN A 400 -6.50 -22.70 17.92
C GLN A 400 -6.80 -21.62 16.87
N ILE A 401 -7.40 -21.99 15.72
CA ILE A 401 -7.85 -21.02 14.72
C ILE A 401 -8.86 -20.03 15.35
N LYS A 402 -9.87 -20.51 16.07
CA LYS A 402 -10.86 -19.64 16.75
C LYS A 402 -10.19 -18.73 17.79
N GLU A 403 -9.21 -19.23 18.54
CA GLU A 403 -8.46 -18.41 19.48
C GLU A 403 -7.64 -17.33 18.74
N CYS A 404 -6.95 -17.67 17.67
CA CYS A 404 -6.26 -16.70 16.81
C CYS A 404 -7.23 -15.64 16.24
N LEU A 405 -8.45 -16.01 15.87
CA LEU A 405 -9.43 -15.07 15.37
C LEU A 405 -9.98 -14.13 16.47
N ARG A 406 -10.10 -14.59 17.72
CA ARG A 406 -10.40 -13.69 18.86
C ARG A 406 -9.22 -12.73 19.11
N ILE A 407 -7.98 -13.20 18.99
CA ILE A 407 -6.78 -12.35 19.04
C ILE A 407 -6.78 -11.37 17.87
N ALA A 408 -7.12 -11.80 16.66
CA ALA A 408 -7.28 -10.92 15.50
C ALA A 408 -8.32 -9.83 15.74
N ASN A 409 -9.46 -10.20 16.34
CA ASN A 409 -10.51 -9.25 16.72
C ASN A 409 -10.00 -8.20 17.72
N TYR A 410 -9.11 -8.60 18.65
CA TYR A 410 -8.46 -7.68 19.58
C TYR A 410 -7.51 -6.74 18.85
N PHE A 411 -6.68 -7.26 17.93
CA PHE A 411 -5.75 -6.46 17.14
C PHE A 411 -6.45 -5.51 16.16
N ALA A 412 -7.64 -5.87 15.69
CA ALA A 412 -8.46 -5.03 14.82
C ALA A 412 -9.31 -4.00 15.58
N ALA A 413 -8.97 -3.72 16.83
CA ALA A 413 -9.68 -2.69 17.61
C ALA A 413 -9.52 -1.31 16.96
N PRO A 414 -10.61 -0.51 16.88
CA PRO A 414 -10.60 0.78 16.20
C PRO A 414 -9.85 1.84 17.00
N PHE A 415 -9.40 2.87 16.29
CA PHE A 415 -8.81 4.07 16.88
C PHE A 415 -9.64 4.61 18.04
N GLY A 416 -8.96 5.00 19.12
CA GLY A 416 -9.60 5.57 20.31
C GLY A 416 -10.34 4.56 21.19
N SER A 417 -10.10 3.25 21.01
CA SER A 417 -10.52 2.22 21.95
C SER A 417 -9.41 1.86 22.95
N TYR A 418 -9.80 1.22 24.05
CA TYR A 418 -8.85 0.74 25.07
C TYR A 418 -7.84 -0.25 24.46
N GLU A 419 -8.34 -1.20 23.69
CA GLU A 419 -7.52 -2.23 23.05
C GLU A 419 -6.55 -1.60 22.03
N TYR A 420 -7.03 -0.63 21.24
CA TYR A 420 -6.19 0.12 20.31
C TYR A 420 -5.02 0.80 21.04
N ASN A 421 -5.29 1.46 22.17
CA ASN A 421 -4.24 2.12 22.94
C ASN A 421 -3.23 1.13 23.47
N LEU A 422 -3.67 0.00 23.99
CA LEU A 422 -2.76 -1.00 24.53
C LEU A 422 -1.84 -1.57 23.44
N ILE A 423 -2.38 -1.93 22.26
CA ILE A 423 -1.57 -2.52 21.18
C ILE A 423 -0.69 -1.52 20.44
N ASN A 424 -1.00 -0.22 20.47
CA ASN A 424 -0.20 0.80 19.78
C ASN A 424 0.71 1.60 20.70
N PHE A 425 0.35 1.76 21.96
CA PHE A 425 1.10 2.60 22.89
C PHE A 425 1.53 1.88 24.17
N GLY A 426 0.91 0.75 24.51
CA GLY A 426 1.18 0.02 25.75
C GLY A 426 0.31 0.47 26.91
N VAL A 427 0.88 0.44 28.14
CA VAL A 427 0.18 0.75 29.40
C VAL A 427 0.39 2.22 29.74
N GLU A 428 -0.69 2.93 30.05
CA GLU A 428 -0.65 4.31 30.54
C GLU A 428 0.13 4.41 31.84
N GLY A 429 0.95 5.46 31.98
CA GLY A 429 1.83 5.67 33.12
C GLY A 429 3.11 4.84 33.09
N VAL A 430 3.24 3.86 32.19
CA VAL A 430 4.45 3.03 31.98
C VAL A 430 5.07 3.34 30.61
N HIS A 431 4.33 3.04 29.54
CA HIS A 431 4.79 3.16 28.17
C HIS A 431 4.38 4.47 27.51
N TYR A 432 3.32 5.10 27.98
CA TYR A 432 2.89 6.42 27.54
C TYR A 432 2.20 7.19 28.68
N THR A 433 2.10 8.50 28.51
CA THR A 433 1.22 9.38 29.30
C THR A 433 0.25 10.07 28.36
N MET A 434 -0.97 10.37 28.84
CA MET A 434 -1.94 11.11 28.04
C MET A 434 -1.58 12.59 28.01
N GLY A 435 -1.23 13.11 26.83
CA GLY A 435 -1.04 14.53 26.55
C GLY A 435 -2.31 15.19 26.01
N PRO A 436 -2.27 16.50 25.73
CA PRO A 436 -3.41 17.24 25.15
C PRO A 436 -3.82 16.71 23.77
N ASP A 437 -2.86 16.18 23.02
CA ASP A 437 -3.02 15.67 21.66
C ASP A 437 -2.96 14.12 21.60
N GLY A 438 -3.26 13.43 22.70
CA GLY A 438 -3.28 11.97 22.78
C GLY A 438 -2.03 11.38 23.46
N PRO A 439 -1.79 10.06 23.28
CA PRO A 439 -0.69 9.37 23.95
C PRO A 439 0.70 9.89 23.54
N VAL A 440 1.51 10.22 24.53
CA VAL A 440 2.92 10.61 24.37
C VAL A 440 3.78 9.52 24.99
N ARG A 441 4.64 8.88 24.19
CA ARG A 441 5.53 7.79 24.67
C ARG A 441 6.48 8.28 25.75
N THR A 442 6.66 7.46 26.77
CA THR A 442 7.76 7.57 27.74
C THR A 442 9.05 7.01 27.12
N ASP A 443 10.17 7.15 27.84
CA ASP A 443 11.44 6.49 27.46
C ASP A 443 11.26 4.96 27.41
N GLU A 444 10.56 4.37 28.38
CA GLU A 444 10.23 2.94 28.37
C GLU A 444 9.39 2.56 27.14
N GLY A 445 8.35 3.33 26.84
CA GLY A 445 7.51 3.09 25.67
C GLY A 445 8.26 3.23 24.34
N SER A 446 9.19 4.18 24.26
CA SER A 446 10.03 4.38 23.07
C SER A 446 11.01 3.22 22.84
N ASN A 447 11.45 2.57 23.91
CA ASN A 447 12.41 1.47 23.83
C ASN A 447 11.77 0.08 23.71
N THR A 448 10.52 -0.09 24.13
CA THR A 448 9.88 -1.41 24.26
C THR A 448 8.65 -1.59 23.38
N ALA A 449 7.86 -0.55 23.16
CA ALA A 449 6.64 -0.65 22.36
C ALA A 449 6.97 -0.46 20.86
N ALA A 450 6.95 -1.57 20.12
CA ALA A 450 7.16 -1.55 18.67
C ALA A 450 5.96 -0.91 17.96
N ASP A 451 6.22 0.02 17.04
CA ASP A 451 5.16 0.64 16.26
C ASP A 451 4.48 -0.39 15.35
N ASN A 452 3.15 -0.43 15.44
CA ASN A 452 2.28 -1.21 14.54
C ASN A 452 2.51 -2.72 14.50
N ILE A 453 3.28 -3.32 15.44
CA ILE A 453 3.67 -4.72 15.34
C ILE A 453 2.46 -5.68 15.29
N TYR A 454 1.40 -5.40 16.04
CA TYR A 454 0.20 -6.22 16.07
C TYR A 454 -0.76 -5.91 14.92
N ASN A 455 -0.75 -4.66 14.43
CA ASN A 455 -1.58 -4.22 13.32
C ASN A 455 -1.21 -4.91 12.00
N PHE A 456 -0.02 -5.49 11.90
CA PHE A 456 0.39 -6.32 10.77
C PHE A 456 -0.27 -7.71 10.74
N PHE A 457 -0.93 -8.13 11.82
CA PHE A 457 -1.65 -9.41 11.85
C PHE A 457 -3.16 -9.23 11.64
N ALA A 458 -3.74 -8.19 12.20
CA ALA A 458 -5.08 -7.70 11.91
C ALA A 458 -5.18 -6.24 12.34
N SER A 459 -5.93 -5.44 11.60
CA SER A 459 -6.19 -4.04 12.00
C SER A 459 -7.55 -3.57 11.53
N ALA A 460 -8.13 -2.62 12.25
CA ALA A 460 -9.30 -1.88 11.81
C ALA A 460 -9.01 -1.12 10.50
N GLN A 461 -10.07 -0.58 9.89
CA GLN A 461 -9.92 0.42 8.84
C GLN A 461 -9.00 1.56 9.32
N GLN A 462 -8.14 2.04 8.45
CA GLN A 462 -7.28 3.18 8.77
C GLN A 462 -8.11 4.43 9.04
N GLN A 463 -7.60 5.27 9.91
CA GLN A 463 -8.17 6.58 10.25
C GLN A 463 -7.17 7.69 9.95
N ILE A 464 -7.68 8.91 9.85
CA ILE A 464 -6.88 10.12 9.70
C ILE A 464 -6.87 10.83 11.06
N TYR A 465 -5.69 10.91 11.66
CA TYR A 465 -5.46 11.66 12.89
C TYR A 465 -4.03 12.20 12.89
N ASN A 466 -3.87 13.48 13.16
CA ASN A 466 -2.57 14.15 13.21
C ASN A 466 -2.45 14.89 14.54
N ALA A 467 -1.71 14.31 15.48
CA ALA A 467 -1.56 14.81 16.84
C ALA A 467 -1.01 16.25 16.86
N GLY A 468 -1.76 17.18 17.44
CA GLY A 468 -1.40 18.61 17.49
C GLY A 468 -1.60 19.40 16.18
N TYR A 469 -2.07 18.73 15.10
CA TYR A 469 -2.27 19.36 13.78
C TYR A 469 -3.67 19.10 13.21
N PRO A 470 -4.74 19.57 13.88
CA PRO A 470 -6.12 19.30 13.43
C PRO A 470 -6.45 19.91 12.07
N ASP A 471 -5.78 20.99 11.67
CA ASP A 471 -5.91 21.58 10.34
C ASP A 471 -5.35 20.69 9.22
N VAL A 472 -4.30 19.92 9.46
CA VAL A 472 -3.78 18.91 8.54
C VAL A 472 -4.79 17.77 8.40
N THR A 473 -5.34 17.27 9.51
CA THR A 473 -6.40 16.25 9.52
C THR A 473 -7.62 16.73 8.73
N LYS A 474 -8.09 17.94 9.00
CA LYS A 474 -9.24 18.52 8.30
C LYS A 474 -9.01 18.63 6.81
N ALA A 475 -7.89 19.21 6.39
CA ALA A 475 -7.56 19.39 4.98
C ALA A 475 -7.46 18.04 4.23
N ASN A 476 -6.90 17.01 4.89
CA ASN A 476 -6.80 15.67 4.37
C ASN A 476 -8.19 15.02 4.21
N ALA A 477 -9.04 15.07 5.23
CA ALA A 477 -10.40 14.53 5.21
C ALA A 477 -11.27 15.19 4.14
N GLU A 478 -11.20 16.52 4.02
CA GLU A 478 -11.92 17.28 3.00
C GLU A 478 -11.47 16.90 1.58
N TRP A 479 -10.16 16.76 1.37
CA TRP A 479 -9.61 16.33 0.08
C TRP A 479 -10.10 14.92 -0.30
N TYR A 480 -10.12 13.98 0.64
CA TYR A 480 -10.65 12.64 0.39
C TYR A 480 -12.14 12.67 0.05
N ALA A 481 -12.95 13.44 0.79
CA ALA A 481 -14.38 13.57 0.54
C ALA A 481 -14.67 14.15 -0.86
N ASP A 482 -13.87 15.11 -1.31
CA ASP A 482 -13.97 15.68 -2.65
C ASP A 482 -13.49 14.71 -3.75
N THR A 483 -12.57 13.84 -3.42
CA THR A 483 -11.89 12.95 -4.37
C THR A 483 -12.67 11.65 -4.62
N VAL A 484 -13.31 11.10 -3.59
CA VAL A 484 -13.94 9.77 -3.62
C VAL A 484 -15.04 9.61 -4.68
N LYS A 485 -15.69 10.69 -5.06
CA LYS A 485 -16.71 10.70 -6.13
C LYS A 485 -16.17 10.44 -7.54
N TYR A 486 -14.87 10.60 -7.74
CA TYR A 486 -14.15 10.38 -9.01
C TYR A 486 -13.41 9.05 -9.08
N ALA A 487 -13.66 8.17 -8.12
CA ALA A 487 -12.94 6.92 -7.97
C ALA A 487 -13.21 5.95 -9.13
N VAL A 488 -12.15 5.43 -9.73
CA VAL A 488 -12.19 4.43 -10.80
C VAL A 488 -11.29 3.25 -10.38
N PRO A 489 -11.81 2.02 -10.30
CA PRO A 489 -11.00 0.88 -9.92
C PRO A 489 -9.98 0.54 -11.01
N GLN A 490 -8.77 0.18 -10.60
CA GLN A 490 -7.86 -0.49 -11.52
C GLN A 490 -8.44 -1.85 -11.94
N LEU A 491 -8.15 -2.27 -13.16
CA LEU A 491 -8.53 -3.60 -13.62
C LEU A 491 -7.86 -4.66 -12.71
N PHE A 492 -8.59 -5.69 -12.33
CA PHE A 492 -8.15 -6.76 -11.40
C PHE A 492 -7.93 -6.30 -9.95
N ARG A 493 -8.53 -5.20 -9.53
CA ARG A 493 -8.47 -4.74 -8.14
C ARG A 493 -8.94 -5.82 -7.18
N ASN A 494 -8.17 -6.03 -6.09
CA ASN A 494 -8.45 -6.99 -5.02
C ASN A 494 -8.55 -8.46 -5.49
N LEU A 495 -8.13 -8.78 -6.70
CA LEU A 495 -8.18 -10.13 -7.24
C LEU A 495 -6.86 -10.85 -7.01
N ASN A 496 -6.91 -11.96 -6.26
CA ASN A 496 -5.77 -12.85 -6.09
C ASN A 496 -5.85 -13.98 -7.10
N ILE A 497 -4.88 -14.01 -8.00
CA ILE A 497 -4.70 -15.05 -9.01
C ILE A 497 -3.23 -15.40 -9.12
N THR A 498 -2.93 -16.66 -9.39
CA THR A 498 -1.57 -17.09 -9.72
C THR A 498 -1.30 -16.75 -11.17
N VAL A 499 -0.49 -15.72 -11.39
CA VAL A 499 -0.06 -15.29 -12.72
C VAL A 499 1.17 -16.10 -13.14
N PRO A 500 1.28 -16.56 -14.41
CA PRO A 500 2.50 -17.15 -14.92
C PRO A 500 3.70 -16.19 -14.81
N ASP A 501 4.90 -16.70 -14.96
CA ASP A 501 6.17 -16.00 -14.75
C ASP A 501 6.14 -14.51 -15.06
N GLN A 502 6.70 -13.72 -14.14
CA GLN A 502 6.63 -12.27 -14.20
C GLN A 502 7.57 -11.73 -15.27
N TYR A 503 7.01 -10.98 -16.18
CA TYR A 503 7.76 -10.22 -17.15
C TYR A 503 8.28 -8.92 -16.52
N SER A 504 9.51 -8.54 -16.87
CA SER A 504 10.17 -7.34 -16.35
C SER A 504 9.34 -6.08 -16.63
N LYS A 505 9.28 -5.18 -15.66
CA LYS A 505 8.65 -3.87 -15.85
C LYS A 505 9.47 -3.03 -16.83
N ILE A 506 8.78 -2.23 -17.66
CA ILE A 506 9.43 -1.32 -18.59
C ILE A 506 9.89 -0.06 -17.86
N ALA A 507 11.19 0.13 -17.72
CA ALA A 507 11.79 1.31 -17.08
C ALA A 507 12.05 2.49 -18.03
N ALA A 508 12.05 2.27 -19.34
CA ALA A 508 12.42 3.26 -20.36
C ALA A 508 11.60 4.56 -20.32
N GLY A 509 10.36 4.50 -19.85
CA GLY A 509 9.51 5.69 -19.68
C GLY A 509 10.09 6.74 -18.72
N THR A 510 10.91 6.34 -17.75
CA THR A 510 11.57 7.26 -16.82
C THR A 510 12.56 8.17 -17.54
N GLU A 511 13.36 7.64 -18.43
CA GLU A 511 14.37 8.41 -19.15
C GLU A 511 13.74 9.34 -20.20
N VAL A 512 12.62 8.93 -20.80
CA VAL A 512 11.83 9.80 -21.70
C VAL A 512 11.21 10.95 -20.92
N ALA A 513 10.54 10.67 -19.81
CA ALA A 513 9.90 11.70 -18.97
C ALA A 513 10.91 12.72 -18.40
N ARG A 514 12.16 12.31 -18.19
CA ARG A 514 13.26 13.19 -17.77
C ARG A 514 13.90 13.95 -18.93
N GLY A 515 13.42 13.79 -20.14
CA GLY A 515 13.96 14.42 -21.34
C GLY A 515 15.31 13.90 -21.80
N LYS A 516 15.78 12.76 -21.29
CA LYS A 516 17.09 12.16 -21.60
C LYS A 516 17.07 11.28 -22.83
N GLN A 517 15.91 10.70 -23.16
CA GLN A 517 15.71 9.82 -24.31
C GLN A 517 14.49 10.26 -25.13
N PRO A 518 14.46 10.02 -26.44
CA PRO A 518 13.29 10.28 -27.27
C PRO A 518 12.17 9.25 -27.00
N MET A 519 10.94 9.58 -27.40
CA MET A 519 9.77 8.69 -27.24
C MET A 519 9.96 7.34 -27.97
N SER A 520 10.68 7.32 -29.10
CA SER A 520 10.99 6.09 -29.84
C SER A 520 11.72 5.04 -28.96
N HIS A 521 12.59 5.50 -28.06
CA HIS A 521 13.26 4.60 -27.10
C HIS A 521 12.28 3.86 -26.19
N TYR A 522 11.23 4.54 -25.73
CA TYR A 522 10.18 3.90 -24.95
C TYR A 522 9.35 2.94 -25.79
N GLN A 523 8.96 3.35 -27.00
CA GLN A 523 8.16 2.51 -27.92
C GLN A 523 8.89 1.22 -28.30
N GLU A 524 10.21 1.28 -28.55
CA GLU A 524 11.06 0.11 -28.78
C GLU A 524 11.10 -0.84 -27.57
N ALA A 525 11.20 -0.28 -26.36
CA ALA A 525 11.16 -1.07 -25.12
C ALA A 525 9.81 -1.77 -24.94
N VAL A 526 8.70 -1.10 -25.27
CA VAL A 526 7.35 -1.70 -25.25
C VAL A 526 7.25 -2.84 -26.27
N ALA A 527 7.73 -2.64 -27.51
CA ALA A 527 7.72 -3.68 -28.54
C ALA A 527 8.55 -4.91 -28.12
N THR A 528 9.72 -4.68 -27.54
CA THR A 528 10.58 -5.75 -27.00
C THR A 528 9.88 -6.51 -25.87
N TRP A 529 9.22 -5.82 -24.93
CA TRP A 529 8.46 -6.44 -23.86
C TRP A 529 7.31 -7.30 -24.40
N LYS A 530 6.55 -6.78 -25.38
CA LYS A 530 5.46 -7.53 -26.01
C LYS A 530 5.95 -8.85 -26.61
N SER A 531 7.00 -8.81 -27.41
CA SER A 531 7.58 -9.99 -28.06
C SER A 531 8.23 -10.97 -27.06
N ALA A 532 8.76 -10.47 -25.95
CA ALA A 532 9.37 -11.29 -24.89
C ALA A 532 8.34 -12.00 -23.99
N GLY A 533 7.02 -11.85 -24.28
CA GLY A 533 5.95 -12.54 -23.57
C GLY A 533 4.82 -11.65 -23.07
N GLY A 534 4.90 -10.34 -23.21
CA GLY A 534 3.84 -9.41 -22.81
C GLY A 534 2.51 -9.69 -23.51
N ASP A 535 2.53 -10.07 -24.78
CA ASP A 535 1.33 -10.45 -25.52
C ASP A 535 0.74 -11.79 -25.03
N ALA A 536 1.57 -12.75 -24.67
CA ALA A 536 1.12 -14.00 -24.06
C ALA A 536 0.47 -13.75 -22.69
N LEU A 537 1.03 -12.87 -21.89
CA LEU A 537 0.48 -12.45 -20.60
C LEU A 537 -0.87 -11.73 -20.78
N THR A 538 -0.97 -10.83 -21.76
CA THR A 538 -2.23 -10.15 -22.12
C THR A 538 -3.32 -11.15 -22.47
N THR A 539 -2.99 -12.14 -23.31
CA THR A 539 -3.89 -13.24 -23.69
C THR A 539 -4.31 -14.07 -22.47
N TRP A 540 -3.36 -14.37 -21.59
CA TRP A 540 -3.64 -15.10 -20.35
C TRP A 540 -4.65 -14.38 -19.46
N TYR A 541 -4.49 -13.06 -19.26
CA TYR A 541 -5.45 -12.25 -18.50
C TYR A 541 -6.83 -12.26 -19.15
N GLN A 542 -6.90 -12.16 -20.47
CA GLN A 542 -8.18 -12.24 -21.19
C GLN A 542 -8.89 -13.55 -20.86
N GLN A 543 -8.22 -14.69 -21.07
CA GLN A 543 -8.81 -16.02 -20.97
C GLN A 543 -9.10 -16.45 -19.53
N ASN A 544 -8.26 -16.04 -18.57
CA ASN A 544 -8.33 -16.54 -17.20
C ASN A 544 -8.99 -15.57 -16.22
N VAL A 545 -9.21 -14.35 -16.62
CA VAL A 545 -9.85 -13.34 -15.77
C VAL A 545 -11.09 -12.76 -16.43
N VAL A 546 -10.94 -12.12 -17.58
CA VAL A 546 -12.06 -11.39 -18.22
C VAL A 546 -13.12 -12.33 -18.77
N ASP A 547 -12.72 -13.33 -19.55
CA ASP A 547 -13.66 -14.31 -20.14
C ASP A 547 -14.34 -15.20 -19.07
N LYS A 548 -13.78 -15.22 -17.85
CA LYS A 548 -14.38 -15.87 -16.67
C LYS A 548 -15.23 -14.93 -15.81
N GLY A 549 -15.39 -13.67 -16.22
CA GLY A 549 -16.20 -12.67 -15.51
C GLY A 549 -15.63 -12.23 -14.17
N LEU A 550 -14.31 -12.28 -13.99
CA LEU A 550 -13.61 -11.87 -12.76
C LEU A 550 -13.20 -10.39 -12.74
N SER A 551 -13.37 -9.68 -13.86
CA SER A 551 -13.00 -8.26 -13.98
C SER A 551 -14.13 -7.34 -13.55
#